data_b571f6c8aaf648922f5a3d7e5585922d
#
_entry.id   b571f6c8aaf648922f5a3d7e5585922d
#
_cell.length_a   1.000
_cell.length_b   1.000
_cell.length_c   1.000
_cell.angle_alpha   90.00
_cell.angle_beta   90.00
_cell.angle_gamma   90.00
#
_symmetry.space_group_name_H-M   'P 1'
#
loop_
_entity.id
_entity.type
_entity.pdbx_description
1 polymer ?
#
loop_
_entity_poly.entity_id
_entity_poly.type
_entity_poly.pdbx_seq_one_letter_code
_entity_poly.pdbx_strand_id
1 'polypeptide(L)' 'MPMINVQMFEGRTTEQRRKLAKELTDATCRALGCTPDAVQIILTDVKKENWAEAGKLFSDT' A
#
# COMPACT_ATOMS: atom_id res chain seq x y z
N MET A 1 -14.73 -1.81 -10.40
CA MET A 1 -14.39 -1.06 -9.16
C MET A 1 -13.41 -1.83 -8.30
N PRO A 2 -12.05 -2.00 -8.64
CA PRO A 2 -11.15 -2.62 -7.66
C PRO A 2 -10.79 -1.67 -6.52
N MET A 3 -10.68 -2.21 -5.30
CA MET A 3 -10.19 -1.52 -4.13
C MET A 3 -8.95 -2.25 -3.64
N ILE A 4 -7.85 -1.53 -3.47
CA ILE A 4 -6.59 -2.10 -3.03
C ILE A 4 -6.22 -1.52 -1.68
N ASN A 5 -5.94 -2.38 -0.71
CA ASN A 5 -5.49 -1.98 0.60
C ASN A 5 -4.02 -2.35 0.76
N VAL A 6 -3.20 -1.36 1.07
CA VAL A 6 -1.77 -1.55 1.28
C VAL A 6 -1.43 -1.16 2.71
N GLN A 7 -0.81 -2.08 3.43
CA GLN A 7 -0.26 -1.78 4.74
C GLN A 7 1.25 -1.77 4.63
N MET A 8 1.88 -0.77 5.20
CA MET A 8 3.33 -0.62 5.12
C MET A 8 3.85 0.07 6.37
N PHE A 9 5.13 -0.09 6.64
CA PHE A 9 5.74 0.62 7.75
C PHE A 9 5.66 2.12 7.53
N GLU A 10 5.42 2.86 8.59
CA GLU A 10 5.42 4.32 8.53
C GLU A 10 6.80 4.85 8.14
N GLY A 11 6.85 6.08 7.70
CA GLY A 11 8.10 6.74 7.33
C GLY A 11 8.28 6.97 5.84
N ARG A 12 7.36 6.51 5.01
CA ARG A 12 7.43 6.81 3.58
C ARG A 12 7.06 8.25 3.32
N THR A 13 7.73 8.87 2.37
CA THR A 13 7.42 10.25 1.99
C THR A 13 6.14 10.31 1.17
N THR A 14 5.57 11.50 1.09
CA THR A 14 4.38 11.70 0.24
C THR A 14 4.70 11.40 -1.23
N GLU A 15 5.91 11.72 -1.68
CA GLU A 15 6.34 11.41 -3.04
C GLU A 15 6.34 9.89 -3.30
N GLN A 16 6.84 9.12 -2.34
CA GLN A 16 6.84 7.66 -2.46
C GLN A 16 5.43 7.11 -2.50
N ARG A 17 4.52 7.68 -1.71
CA ARG A 17 3.12 7.28 -1.71
C ARG A 17 2.44 7.59 -3.04
N ARG A 18 2.74 8.77 -3.63
CA ARG A 18 2.21 9.13 -4.95
C ARG A 18 2.66 8.14 -6.00
N LYS A 19 3.94 7.80 -5.98
CA LYS A 19 4.50 6.86 -6.95
C LYS A 19 3.87 5.47 -6.79
N LEU A 20 3.74 5.00 -5.55
CA LEU A 20 3.12 3.71 -5.29
C LEU A 20 1.69 3.67 -5.79
N ALA A 21 0.90 4.70 -5.49
CA ALA A 21 -0.50 4.78 -5.94
C ALA A 21 -0.58 4.76 -7.47
N LYS A 22 0.31 5.49 -8.14
CA LYS A 22 0.31 5.52 -9.60
C LYS A 22 0.68 4.16 -10.20
N GLU A 23 1.73 3.55 -9.68
CA GLU A 23 2.20 2.27 -10.21
C GLU A 23 1.18 1.15 -9.98
N LEU A 24 0.54 1.12 -8.81
CA LEU A 24 -0.48 0.13 -8.52
C LEU A 24 -1.72 0.34 -9.41
N THR A 25 -2.09 1.59 -9.63
CA THR A 25 -3.21 1.91 -10.51
C THR A 25 -2.93 1.46 -11.94
N ASP A 26 -1.73 1.79 -12.46
CA ASP A 26 -1.35 1.41 -13.82
C ASP A 26 -1.33 -0.11 -13.99
N ALA A 27 -0.76 -0.81 -13.03
CA ALA A 27 -0.69 -2.27 -13.08
C ALA A 27 -2.08 -2.91 -13.03
N THR A 28 -2.96 -2.37 -12.20
CA THR A 28 -4.33 -2.87 -12.08
C THR A 28 -5.10 -2.66 -13.38
N CYS A 29 -4.95 -1.48 -14.00
CA CYS A 29 -5.60 -1.20 -15.27
C CYS A 29 -5.12 -2.14 -16.38
N ARG A 30 -3.83 -2.44 -16.42
CA ARG A 30 -3.29 -3.39 -17.40
C ARG A 30 -3.84 -4.79 -17.17
N ALA A 31 -3.93 -5.20 -15.92
CA ALA A 31 -4.33 -6.56 -15.57
C ALA A 31 -5.84 -6.79 -15.79
N LEU A 32 -6.65 -5.81 -15.45
CA LEU A 32 -8.10 -5.97 -15.45
C LEU A 32 -8.80 -5.29 -16.62
N GLY A 33 -8.08 -4.46 -17.39
CA GLY A 33 -8.69 -3.72 -18.49
C GLY A 33 -9.60 -2.62 -18.03
N CYS A 34 -9.42 -2.09 -16.82
CA CYS A 34 -10.25 -1.00 -16.31
C CYS A 34 -9.57 0.35 -16.54
N THR A 35 -10.31 1.43 -16.27
CA THR A 35 -9.80 2.79 -16.36
C THR A 35 -9.29 3.25 -14.98
N PRO A 36 -8.36 4.21 -14.94
CA PRO A 36 -7.77 4.64 -13.66
C PRO A 36 -8.78 5.13 -12.63
N ASP A 37 -9.86 5.75 -13.06
CA ASP A 37 -10.87 6.27 -12.15
C ASP A 37 -11.67 5.17 -11.45
N ALA A 38 -11.58 3.93 -11.94
CA ALA A 38 -12.23 2.79 -11.29
C ALA A 38 -11.39 2.22 -10.14
N VAL A 39 -10.11 2.55 -10.07
CA VAL A 39 -9.19 1.98 -9.09
C VAL A 39 -9.09 2.88 -7.87
N GLN A 40 -9.39 2.32 -6.70
CA GLN A 40 -9.25 3.03 -5.43
C GLN A 40 -8.20 2.33 -4.58
N ILE A 41 -7.39 3.11 -3.87
CA ILE A 41 -6.29 2.58 -3.07
C ILE A 41 -6.30 3.26 -1.72
N ILE A 42 -6.16 2.47 -0.66
CA ILE A 42 -5.95 2.99 0.68
C ILE A 42 -4.57 2.57 1.13
N LEU A 43 -3.77 3.54 1.53
CA LEU A 43 -2.43 3.29 2.06
C LEU A 43 -2.47 3.53 3.56
N THR A 44 -2.09 2.52 4.33
CA THR A 44 -2.12 2.59 5.78
C THR A 44 -0.71 2.46 6.32
N ASP A 45 -0.28 3.47 7.07
CA ASP A 45 1.00 3.44 7.78
C ASP A 45 0.84 2.65 9.06
N VAL A 46 1.76 1.72 9.31
CA VAL A 46 1.73 0.88 10.50
C VAL A 46 3.06 1.04 11.22
N LYS A 47 2.99 1.29 12.51
CA LYS A 47 4.19 1.37 13.35
C LYS A 47 4.77 -0.02 13.56
N LYS A 48 6.08 -0.10 13.70
CA LYS A 48 6.75 -1.39 13.93
C LYS A 48 6.26 -2.09 15.20
N GLU A 49 5.82 -1.31 16.19
CA GLU A 49 5.23 -1.87 17.42
C GLU A 49 3.86 -2.51 17.18
N ASN A 50 3.27 -2.30 16.04
CA ASN A 50 1.97 -2.86 15.65
C ASN A 50 2.10 -3.92 14.55
N TRP A 51 3.31 -4.37 14.27
CA TRP A 51 3.56 -5.33 13.20
C TRP A 51 4.34 -6.51 13.77
N ALA A 52 3.73 -7.68 13.70
CA ALA A 52 4.33 -8.89 14.25
C ALA A 52 4.56 -9.94 13.16
N GLU A 53 5.65 -10.68 13.31
CA GLU A 53 5.95 -11.82 12.47
C GLU A 53 6.48 -12.94 13.34
N ALA A 54 5.93 -14.13 13.19
CA ALA A 54 6.31 -15.30 13.99
C ALA A 54 6.22 -15.05 15.51
N GLY A 55 5.22 -14.25 15.91
CA GLY A 55 4.99 -13.93 17.31
C GLY A 55 5.87 -12.83 17.87
N LYS A 56 6.67 -12.16 17.03
CA LYS A 56 7.59 -11.10 17.48
C LYS A 56 7.23 -9.78 16.81
N LEU A 57 7.24 -8.72 17.61
CA LEU A 57 7.04 -7.38 17.08
C LEU A 57 8.31 -6.91 16.37
N PHE A 58 8.15 -6.21 15.27
CA PHE A 58 9.29 -5.65 14.53
C PHE A 58 10.04 -4.61 15.34
N SER A 59 9.37 -3.97 16.32
CA SER A 59 10.03 -3.02 17.22
C SER A 59 11.00 -3.71 18.20
N ASP A 60 10.91 -5.02 18.35
CA ASP A 60 11.75 -5.79 19.26
C ASP A 60 13.00 -6.38 18.60
N THR A 61 13.24 -6.04 17.34
CA THR A 61 14.39 -6.56 16.60
C THR A 61 15.49 -5.53 16.43
#